data_99cabab9f34f9ccbeb244545987c7ff2
#
_entry.id   99cabab9f34f9ccbeb244545987c7ff2
#
_cell.length_a   1.000
_cell.length_b   1.000
_cell.length_c   1.000
_cell.angle_alpha   90.00
_cell.angle_beta   90.00
_cell.angle_gamma   90.00
#
_symmetry.space_group_name_H-M   'P 1'
#
loop_
_entity.id
_entity.type
_entity.pdbx_description
1 polymer ?
#
loop_
_entity_poly.entity_id
_entity_poly.type
_entity_poly.pdbx_seq_one_letter_code
_entity_poly.pdbx_strand_id
1 'polypeptide(L)'
;MARCDGEVCTMSEWSVGEPRKLTFDKPVRELHVRIVNGTVNVVGTDEDSARLEVSEIEGPPLLVSQQGGTLTVAYDDLPWKGFLKWLDRKGWRRSAVVSLAVPADTRVEVGVVGAAAVVSGIDGRTEVKGVTGDTTLVGLTGPVRADTVSGNLEAQALRGDLRFNSVSGDLTVVEAGSSVKADSVSGSMIVDLDPASRPTNIVLANVSGEIAIRLPHPADAEVEANTASGTVSSAFEDLRVSGQWGAKRITGRLGSGSGSLKATTVSGSIALLRRPPAEDEPWDVAPEDIGPLIEDTPPAGAEPAAQTAPASTPADGPRNDSGDNSVSGQDDGSTDDPADGTTDKKVL
;
A
#
# COMPACT_ATOMS: atom_id res chain seq x y z
N MET A 1 31.31 21.92 -18.21
CA MET A 1 30.88 23.17 -17.53
C MET A 1 29.60 23.63 -18.18
N ALA A 2 28.44 23.30 -17.60
CA ALA A 2 27.13 23.77 -18.05
C ALA A 2 26.86 25.09 -17.33
N ARG A 3 26.60 26.16 -18.08
CA ARG A 3 26.19 27.46 -17.55
C ARG A 3 24.72 27.39 -17.20
N CYS A 4 24.42 27.45 -15.90
CA CYS A 4 23.09 27.82 -15.41
C CYS A 4 23.10 29.34 -15.20
N ASP A 5 22.02 30.01 -15.60
CA ASP A 5 21.84 31.44 -15.49
C ASP A 5 22.00 31.94 -14.04
N GLY A 6 23.15 32.57 -13.75
CA GLY A 6 23.34 33.51 -12.64
C GLY A 6 23.53 32.98 -11.22
N GLU A 7 23.23 31.72 -10.90
CA GLU A 7 23.53 31.13 -9.59
C GLU A 7 24.64 30.07 -9.69
N VAL A 8 25.61 30.17 -8.79
CA VAL A 8 26.67 29.16 -8.66
C VAL A 8 25.99 27.85 -8.28
N CYS A 9 25.81 26.94 -9.23
CA CYS A 9 25.32 25.57 -8.96
C CYS A 9 26.35 24.86 -8.07
N THR A 10 26.24 25.04 -6.76
CA THR A 10 27.00 24.26 -5.79
C THR A 10 26.41 22.85 -5.73
N MET A 11 27.15 21.90 -6.26
CA MET A 11 26.87 20.48 -6.10
C MET A 11 27.40 20.04 -4.73
N SER A 12 26.56 19.46 -3.91
CA SER A 12 26.95 18.80 -2.68
C SER A 12 26.77 17.30 -2.87
N GLU A 13 27.74 16.51 -2.48
CA GLU A 13 27.75 15.06 -2.65
C GLU A 13 28.23 14.37 -1.37
N TRP A 14 27.54 13.29 -1.01
CA TRP A 14 27.86 12.47 0.16
C TRP A 14 27.85 10.99 -0.26
N SER A 15 28.85 10.26 0.21
CA SER A 15 28.89 8.80 0.10
C SER A 15 28.47 8.20 1.45
N VAL A 16 27.42 7.40 1.45
CA VAL A 16 26.83 6.80 2.66
C VAL A 16 27.01 5.31 2.60
N GLY A 17 27.98 4.80 3.38
CA GLY A 17 28.29 3.36 3.50
C GLY A 17 27.91 2.75 4.85
N GLU A 18 27.33 3.54 5.75
CA GLU A 18 26.90 3.14 7.08
C GLU A 18 25.64 3.92 7.49
N PRO A 19 24.88 3.48 8.51
CA PRO A 19 23.70 4.19 8.99
C PRO A 19 24.01 5.65 9.28
N ARG A 20 23.23 6.55 8.68
CA ARG A 20 23.49 7.99 8.74
C ARG A 20 22.23 8.82 8.52
N LYS A 21 22.17 9.98 9.21
CA LYS A 21 21.16 11.03 8.99
C LYS A 21 21.81 12.23 8.32
N LEU A 22 21.15 12.76 7.30
CA LEU A 22 21.53 13.95 6.57
C LEU A 22 20.35 14.93 6.56
N THR A 23 20.64 16.21 6.75
CA THR A 23 19.66 17.30 6.62
C THR A 23 20.13 18.22 5.50
N PHE A 24 19.20 18.68 4.68
CA PHE A 24 19.46 19.52 3.53
C PHE A 24 18.82 20.89 3.75
N ASP A 25 19.68 21.91 3.96
CA ASP A 25 19.22 23.28 4.22
C ASP A 25 18.69 23.97 2.95
N LYS A 26 19.08 23.49 1.78
CA LYS A 26 18.59 24.03 0.51
C LYS A 26 17.26 23.41 0.14
N PRO A 27 16.31 24.21 -0.40
CA PRO A 27 15.00 23.69 -0.80
C PRO A 27 15.13 22.55 -1.80
N VAL A 28 14.36 21.47 -1.57
CA VAL A 28 14.26 20.31 -2.48
C VAL A 28 12.94 20.42 -3.21
N ARG A 29 13.00 20.51 -4.53
CA ARG A 29 11.82 20.57 -5.42
C ARG A 29 11.62 19.27 -6.19
N GLU A 30 12.69 18.50 -6.33
CA GLU A 30 12.69 17.24 -7.05
C GLU A 30 13.51 16.22 -6.29
N LEU A 31 12.93 15.05 -6.06
CA LEU A 31 13.55 13.92 -5.38
C LEU A 31 13.64 12.72 -6.33
N HIS A 32 14.85 12.19 -6.47
CA HIS A 32 15.11 10.99 -7.24
C HIS A 32 15.74 9.93 -6.35
N VAL A 33 15.04 8.81 -6.15
CA VAL A 33 15.52 7.68 -5.33
C VAL A 33 15.67 6.45 -6.18
N ARG A 34 16.79 5.73 -6.03
CA ARG A 34 17.03 4.46 -6.73
C ARG A 34 17.68 3.45 -5.84
N ILE A 35 16.91 2.45 -5.46
CA ILE A 35 17.33 1.39 -4.55
C ILE A 35 17.12 0.03 -5.22
N VAL A 36 18.03 -0.91 -4.97
CA VAL A 36 17.92 -2.26 -5.54
C VAL A 36 17.03 -3.12 -4.66
N ASN A 37 17.42 -3.35 -3.41
CA ASN A 37 16.61 -4.08 -2.43
C ASN A 37 16.54 -3.30 -1.12
N GLY A 38 15.63 -3.68 -0.24
CA GLY A 38 15.39 -3.04 1.05
C GLY A 38 14.06 -2.29 1.07
N THR A 39 14.05 -1.10 1.64
CA THR A 39 12.83 -0.29 1.78
C THR A 39 13.11 1.18 1.50
N VAL A 40 12.25 1.81 0.76
CA VAL A 40 12.23 3.25 0.53
C VAL A 40 10.95 3.82 1.12
N ASN A 41 11.09 4.74 2.05
CA ASN A 41 9.97 5.47 2.65
C ASN A 41 10.12 6.96 2.36
N VAL A 42 9.15 7.56 1.68
CA VAL A 42 9.10 8.98 1.35
C VAL A 42 7.87 9.60 1.97
N VAL A 43 8.07 10.61 2.79
CA VAL A 43 6.99 11.32 3.51
C VAL A 43 7.02 12.79 3.13
N GLY A 44 5.90 13.31 2.66
CA GLY A 44 5.67 14.74 2.48
C GLY A 44 5.48 15.42 3.83
N THR A 45 6.11 16.56 4.02
CA THR A 45 6.03 17.36 5.24
C THR A 45 5.75 18.83 4.92
N ASP A 46 5.26 19.56 5.91
CA ASP A 46 5.07 21.01 5.81
C ASP A 46 6.37 21.80 6.02
N GLU A 47 7.49 21.11 6.26
CA GLU A 47 8.80 21.72 6.43
C GLU A 47 9.46 22.00 5.07
N ASP A 48 10.11 23.15 4.92
CA ASP A 48 10.85 23.52 3.71
C ASP A 48 12.16 22.74 3.53
N SER A 49 12.65 22.07 4.59
CA SER A 49 13.89 21.31 4.62
C SER A 49 13.65 19.83 4.35
N ALA A 50 14.57 19.21 3.60
CA ALA A 50 14.53 17.76 3.42
C ALA A 50 15.46 17.04 4.40
N ARG A 51 15.08 15.83 4.79
CA ARG A 51 15.88 14.95 5.66
C ARG A 51 15.95 13.56 5.05
N LEU A 52 17.14 12.98 5.12
CA LEU A 52 17.39 11.60 4.72
C LEU A 52 17.92 10.82 5.93
N GLU A 53 17.35 9.68 6.19
CA GLU A 53 17.87 8.70 7.12
C GLU A 53 18.13 7.39 6.40
N VAL A 54 19.35 6.91 6.47
CA VAL A 54 19.72 5.56 6.06
C VAL A 54 19.89 4.76 7.34
N SER A 55 18.98 3.82 7.59
CA SER A 55 18.96 3.01 8.81
C SER A 55 19.80 1.75 8.66
N GLU A 56 19.77 1.16 7.49
CA GLU A 56 20.52 -0.06 7.15
C GLU A 56 21.07 0.07 5.73
N ILE A 57 22.27 -0.44 5.53
CA ILE A 57 22.90 -0.50 4.22
C ILE A 57 23.81 -1.71 4.13
N GLU A 58 23.66 -2.49 3.07
CA GLU A 58 24.51 -3.61 2.71
C GLU A 58 24.99 -3.47 1.28
N GLY A 59 26.30 -3.62 1.08
CA GLY A 59 26.96 -3.53 -0.22
C GLY A 59 27.67 -2.20 -0.46
N PRO A 60 27.71 -1.70 -1.69
CA PRO A 60 28.38 -0.44 -2.00
C PRO A 60 27.65 0.75 -1.38
N PRO A 61 28.37 1.87 -1.12
CA PRO A 61 27.75 3.05 -0.54
C PRO A 61 26.72 3.67 -1.48
N LEU A 62 25.68 4.26 -0.87
CA LEU A 62 24.74 5.13 -1.57
C LEU A 62 25.39 6.50 -1.83
N LEU A 63 25.26 6.98 -3.05
CA LEU A 63 25.58 8.34 -3.41
C LEU A 63 24.34 9.22 -3.23
N VAL A 64 24.52 10.23 -2.41
CA VAL A 64 23.52 11.27 -2.17
C VAL A 64 24.07 12.56 -2.76
N SER A 65 23.37 13.16 -3.69
CA SER A 65 23.78 14.42 -4.30
C SER A 65 22.65 15.42 -4.33
N GLN A 66 22.97 16.69 -4.06
CA GLN A 66 22.02 17.80 -4.17
C GLN A 66 22.56 18.82 -5.15
N GLN A 67 21.79 19.09 -6.20
CA GLN A 67 22.12 20.06 -7.24
C GLN A 67 20.87 20.81 -7.71
N GLY A 68 20.88 22.12 -7.63
CA GLY A 68 19.83 22.98 -8.23
C GLY A 68 18.41 22.66 -7.76
N GLY A 69 18.22 22.25 -6.51
CA GLY A 69 16.92 21.86 -5.96
C GLY A 69 16.51 20.41 -6.23
N THR A 70 17.35 19.62 -6.90
CA THR A 70 17.19 18.19 -7.09
C THR A 70 18.02 17.42 -6.08
N LEU A 71 17.39 16.54 -5.31
CA LEU A 71 18.04 15.60 -4.41
C LEU A 71 18.01 14.21 -5.05
N THR A 72 19.19 13.61 -5.20
CA THR A 72 19.32 12.26 -5.78
C THR A 72 19.92 11.31 -4.74
N VAL A 73 19.31 10.16 -4.56
CA VAL A 73 19.78 9.07 -3.70
C VAL A 73 19.85 7.80 -4.53
N ALA A 74 21.06 7.36 -4.89
CA ALA A 74 21.22 6.22 -5.81
C ALA A 74 22.56 5.52 -5.60
N TYR A 75 22.70 4.33 -6.14
CA TYR A 75 24.02 3.71 -6.32
C TYR A 75 24.71 4.27 -7.59
N ASP A 76 26.03 4.46 -7.54
CA ASP A 76 26.84 5.08 -8.61
C ASP A 76 26.74 4.37 -9.96
N ASP A 77 26.62 3.06 -9.93
CA ASP A 77 26.64 2.21 -11.11
C ASP A 77 25.25 1.93 -11.72
N LEU A 78 24.19 2.58 -11.22
CA LEU A 78 22.84 2.46 -11.76
C LEU A 78 22.55 3.59 -12.76
N PRO A 79 22.66 3.33 -14.08
CA PRO A 79 22.42 4.36 -15.08
C PRO A 79 20.95 4.78 -15.10
N TRP A 80 20.71 6.08 -15.22
CA TRP A 80 19.37 6.66 -15.32
C TRP A 80 18.58 6.21 -16.57
N LYS A 81 19.26 5.79 -17.63
CA LYS A 81 18.66 5.29 -18.86
C LYS A 81 18.99 3.81 -19.05
N GLY A 82 17.99 2.97 -19.09
CA GLY A 82 18.16 1.55 -19.39
C GLY A 82 17.75 0.60 -18.28
N PHE A 83 16.52 0.73 -17.82
CA PHE A 83 15.85 -0.09 -16.82
C PHE A 83 16.06 -1.62 -16.96
N LEU A 84 16.12 -2.13 -18.19
CA LEU A 84 16.33 -3.57 -18.44
C LEU A 84 17.79 -4.05 -18.25
N LYS A 85 18.76 -3.12 -18.15
CA LYS A 85 20.17 -3.50 -17.85
C LYS A 85 20.39 -3.83 -16.36
N TRP A 86 19.42 -3.58 -15.51
CA TRP A 86 19.47 -3.88 -14.09
C TRP A 86 19.32 -5.38 -13.76
N LEU A 87 18.92 -6.19 -14.73
CA LEU A 87 18.79 -7.63 -14.58
C LEU A 87 20.12 -8.39 -14.52
N ASP A 88 21.27 -7.68 -14.56
CA ASP A 88 22.57 -8.35 -14.43
C ASP A 88 22.85 -8.75 -12.97
N ARG A 89 22.94 -10.04 -12.73
CA ARG A 89 22.97 -10.72 -11.41
C ARG A 89 24.07 -10.27 -10.44
N LYS A 90 25.07 -9.53 -10.88
CA LYS A 90 26.17 -9.05 -10.03
C LYS A 90 25.76 -7.93 -9.05
N GLY A 91 24.64 -7.24 -9.29
CA GLY A 91 24.17 -6.12 -8.47
C GLY A 91 23.18 -6.47 -7.35
N TRP A 92 22.73 -7.71 -7.22
CA TRP A 92 21.59 -8.09 -6.35
C TRP A 92 21.91 -8.16 -4.85
N ARG A 93 23.17 -8.12 -4.46
CA ARG A 93 23.58 -8.08 -3.04
C ARG A 93 23.72 -6.65 -2.51
N ARG A 94 22.71 -5.82 -2.77
CA ARG A 94 22.63 -4.44 -2.30
C ARG A 94 21.30 -4.25 -1.64
N SER A 95 21.32 -3.86 -0.42
CA SER A 95 20.10 -3.56 0.32
C SER A 95 20.28 -2.26 1.09
N ALA A 96 19.26 -1.43 1.12
CA ALA A 96 19.25 -0.23 1.94
C ALA A 96 17.84 0.06 2.45
N VAL A 97 17.77 0.48 3.69
CA VAL A 97 16.56 1.01 4.32
C VAL A 97 16.71 2.52 4.41
N VAL A 98 15.91 3.22 3.62
CA VAL A 98 16.02 4.66 3.42
C VAL A 98 14.70 5.33 3.74
N SER A 99 14.72 6.32 4.62
CA SER A 99 13.58 7.18 4.94
C SER A 99 13.89 8.63 4.57
N LEU A 100 13.00 9.24 3.81
CA LEU A 100 13.10 10.61 3.32
C LEU A 100 11.90 11.42 3.77
N ALA A 101 12.12 12.55 4.39
CA ALA A 101 11.12 13.58 4.62
C ALA A 101 11.43 14.74 3.67
N VAL A 102 10.46 15.16 2.87
CA VAL A 102 10.60 16.23 1.88
C VAL A 102 9.39 17.16 1.92
N PRO A 103 9.49 18.40 1.44
CA PRO A 103 8.32 19.26 1.29
C PRO A 103 7.21 18.56 0.47
N ALA A 104 5.96 18.74 0.86
CA ALA A 104 4.83 18.05 0.24
C ALA A 104 4.67 18.35 -1.27
N ASP A 105 5.08 19.53 -1.72
CA ASP A 105 5.03 19.96 -3.13
C ASP A 105 6.17 19.38 -4.00
N THR A 106 7.08 18.60 -3.40
CA THR A 106 8.21 17.99 -4.10
C THR A 106 7.74 17.02 -5.16
N ARG A 107 8.33 17.10 -6.37
CA ARG A 107 8.21 16.07 -7.38
C ARG A 107 9.04 14.86 -7.00
N VAL A 108 8.42 13.70 -6.90
CA VAL A 108 9.07 12.46 -6.41
C VAL A 108 9.17 11.44 -7.54
N GLU A 109 10.36 10.93 -7.79
CA GLU A 109 10.61 9.78 -8.65
C GLU A 109 11.35 8.68 -7.87
N VAL A 110 10.69 7.53 -7.71
CA VAL A 110 11.22 6.36 -7.01
C VAL A 110 11.41 5.22 -7.99
N GLY A 111 12.61 4.68 -8.07
CA GLY A 111 12.95 3.50 -8.86
C GLY A 111 13.44 2.37 -7.95
N VAL A 112 12.75 1.24 -7.95
CA VAL A 112 13.08 0.07 -7.13
C VAL A 112 13.19 -1.19 -7.98
N VAL A 113 14.11 -2.10 -7.62
CA VAL A 113 14.19 -3.39 -8.30
C VAL A 113 13.42 -4.44 -7.51
N GLY A 114 13.82 -4.72 -6.28
CA GLY A 114 13.18 -5.64 -5.35
C GLY A 114 12.87 -4.99 -4.00
N ALA A 115 13.07 -3.68 -3.88
CA ALA A 115 12.76 -2.95 -2.65
C ALA A 115 11.27 -2.63 -2.55
N ALA A 116 10.75 -2.62 -1.34
CA ALA A 116 9.45 -2.05 -1.06
C ALA A 116 9.51 -0.52 -1.09
N ALA A 117 8.49 0.12 -1.64
CA ALA A 117 8.38 1.58 -1.69
C ALA A 117 7.11 2.06 -1.00
N VAL A 118 7.24 3.02 -0.09
CA VAL A 118 6.11 3.69 0.55
C VAL A 118 6.23 5.18 0.29
N VAL A 119 5.20 5.79 -0.28
CA VAL A 119 5.15 7.24 -0.53
C VAL A 119 3.88 7.80 0.07
N SER A 120 4.00 8.80 0.93
CA SER A 120 2.86 9.37 1.65
C SER A 120 2.90 10.88 1.69
N GLY A 121 1.71 11.52 1.63
CA GLY A 121 1.53 12.96 1.87
C GLY A 121 2.20 13.87 0.84
N ILE A 122 2.33 13.44 -0.43
CA ILE A 122 2.94 14.24 -1.51
C ILE A 122 1.85 14.91 -2.36
N ASP A 123 1.95 16.21 -2.51
CA ASP A 123 1.10 17.03 -3.37
C ASP A 123 1.70 17.21 -4.77
N GLY A 124 3.01 17.04 -4.88
CA GLY A 124 3.72 17.06 -6.14
C GLY A 124 3.46 15.82 -7.00
N ARG A 125 3.96 15.85 -8.24
CA ARG A 125 3.88 14.68 -9.12
C ARG A 125 4.71 13.52 -8.55
N THR A 126 4.11 12.35 -8.45
CA THR A 126 4.78 11.12 -8.01
C THR A 126 4.91 10.12 -9.16
N GLU A 127 6.12 9.62 -9.39
CA GLU A 127 6.41 8.57 -10.37
C GLU A 127 7.15 7.42 -9.69
N VAL A 128 6.58 6.21 -9.75
CA VAL A 128 7.18 5.00 -9.18
C VAL A 128 7.44 3.99 -10.29
N LYS A 129 8.64 3.43 -10.31
CA LYS A 129 9.05 2.37 -11.24
C LYS A 129 9.58 1.18 -10.43
N GLY A 130 8.88 0.05 -10.52
CA GLY A 130 9.22 -1.18 -9.80
C GLY A 130 9.48 -2.35 -10.73
N VAL A 131 10.28 -3.32 -10.28
CA VAL A 131 10.38 -4.62 -10.96
C VAL A 131 9.62 -5.68 -10.18
N THR A 132 9.96 -5.91 -8.89
CA THR A 132 9.34 -6.96 -8.06
C THR A 132 8.94 -6.49 -6.67
N GLY A 133 9.28 -5.28 -6.29
CA GLY A 133 8.93 -4.73 -4.97
C GLY A 133 7.50 -4.22 -4.91
N ASP A 134 6.87 -4.36 -3.77
CA ASP A 134 5.54 -3.82 -3.52
C ASP A 134 5.60 -2.31 -3.28
N THR A 135 4.58 -1.62 -3.71
CA THR A 135 4.48 -0.17 -3.58
C THR A 135 3.20 0.22 -2.85
N THR A 136 3.34 1.05 -1.83
CA THR A 136 2.20 1.62 -1.08
C THR A 136 2.18 3.13 -1.23
N LEU A 137 1.07 3.68 -1.65
CA LEU A 137 0.86 5.11 -1.87
C LEU A 137 -0.28 5.60 -0.96
N VAL A 138 -0.04 6.63 -0.15
CA VAL A 138 -1.04 7.09 0.83
C VAL A 138 -1.20 8.62 0.77
N GLY A 139 -2.43 9.08 0.61
CA GLY A 139 -2.75 10.51 0.75
C GLY A 139 -2.08 11.41 -0.27
N LEU A 140 -1.94 10.96 -1.52
CA LEU A 140 -1.33 11.75 -2.59
C LEU A 140 -2.38 12.61 -3.29
N THR A 141 -2.10 13.90 -3.45
CA THR A 141 -3.01 14.85 -4.12
C THR A 141 -2.58 15.17 -5.54
N GLY A 142 -1.29 15.06 -5.84
CA GLY A 142 -0.74 15.25 -7.18
C GLY A 142 -0.96 14.05 -8.12
N PRO A 143 -0.66 14.21 -9.42
CA PRO A 143 -0.77 13.12 -10.38
C PRO A 143 0.26 12.02 -10.10
N VAL A 144 -0.20 10.78 -10.13
CA VAL A 144 0.57 9.57 -9.83
C VAL A 144 0.72 8.72 -11.08
N ARG A 145 1.96 8.27 -11.34
CA ARG A 145 2.27 7.25 -12.32
C ARG A 145 3.06 6.12 -11.67
N ALA A 146 2.57 4.90 -11.81
CA ALA A 146 3.25 3.71 -11.33
C ALA A 146 3.39 2.69 -12.47
N ASP A 147 4.63 2.30 -12.75
CA ASP A 147 4.97 1.29 -13.75
C ASP A 147 5.68 0.14 -13.04
N THR A 148 5.11 -1.07 -13.03
CA THR A 148 5.69 -2.25 -12.39
C THR A 148 5.79 -3.43 -13.35
N VAL A 149 6.63 -4.40 -13.02
CA VAL A 149 6.67 -5.66 -13.76
C VAL A 149 5.88 -6.73 -13.02
N SER A 150 6.19 -6.98 -11.74
CA SER A 150 5.52 -8.01 -10.93
C SER A 150 5.32 -7.61 -9.46
N GLY A 151 5.47 -6.36 -9.13
CA GLY A 151 5.18 -5.82 -7.80
C GLY A 151 3.72 -5.38 -7.69
N ASN A 152 3.15 -5.50 -6.51
CA ASN A 152 1.80 -5.05 -6.22
C ASN A 152 1.79 -3.55 -5.92
N LEU A 153 0.68 -2.90 -6.27
CA LEU A 153 0.43 -1.51 -5.93
C LEU A 153 -0.81 -1.40 -5.04
N GLU A 154 -0.60 -0.88 -3.85
CA GLU A 154 -1.67 -0.48 -2.95
C GLU A 154 -1.70 1.04 -2.86
N ALA A 155 -2.85 1.63 -3.13
CA ALA A 155 -3.03 3.07 -3.09
C ALA A 155 -4.26 3.43 -2.25
N GLN A 156 -4.09 4.34 -1.30
CA GLN A 156 -5.13 4.77 -0.39
C GLN A 156 -5.27 6.29 -0.37
N ALA A 157 -6.51 6.78 -0.36
CA ALA A 157 -6.85 8.20 -0.27
C ALA A 157 -6.18 9.05 -1.37
N LEU A 158 -6.22 8.57 -2.61
CA LEU A 158 -5.69 9.31 -3.76
C LEU A 158 -6.69 10.37 -4.22
N ARG A 159 -6.23 11.61 -4.28
CA ARG A 159 -7.00 12.75 -4.83
C ARG A 159 -6.52 13.16 -6.22
N GLY A 160 -5.29 12.81 -6.58
CA GLY A 160 -4.73 12.99 -7.92
C GLY A 160 -5.04 11.83 -8.86
N ASP A 161 -4.89 12.08 -10.16
CA ASP A 161 -5.09 11.06 -11.18
C ASP A 161 -4.06 9.94 -11.07
N LEU A 162 -4.50 8.69 -11.07
CA LEU A 162 -3.64 7.52 -11.07
C LEU A 162 -3.51 6.93 -12.48
N ARG A 163 -2.27 6.70 -12.89
CA ARG A 163 -1.95 5.86 -14.05
C ARG A 163 -1.07 4.69 -13.61
N PHE A 164 -1.57 3.49 -13.77
CA PHE A 164 -0.87 2.25 -13.41
C PHE A 164 -0.66 1.37 -14.64
N ASN A 165 0.55 0.85 -14.81
CA ASN A 165 0.86 -0.14 -15.83
C ASN A 165 1.62 -1.29 -15.17
N SER A 166 1.18 -2.53 -15.41
CA SER A 166 1.83 -3.72 -14.86
C SER A 166 1.89 -4.86 -15.88
N VAL A 167 2.76 -5.81 -15.63
CA VAL A 167 2.74 -7.09 -16.36
C VAL A 167 2.02 -8.15 -15.54
N SER A 168 2.35 -8.30 -14.23
CA SER A 168 1.77 -9.35 -13.40
C SER A 168 1.57 -8.95 -11.93
N GLY A 169 1.41 -7.67 -11.65
CA GLY A 169 1.13 -7.18 -10.30
C GLY A 169 -0.34 -6.88 -10.08
N ASP A 170 -0.78 -7.00 -8.85
CA ASP A 170 -2.12 -6.62 -8.43
C ASP A 170 -2.21 -5.12 -8.12
N LEU A 171 -3.37 -4.55 -8.40
CA LEU A 171 -3.70 -3.17 -8.07
C LEU A 171 -4.85 -3.14 -7.06
N THR A 172 -4.62 -2.50 -5.94
CA THR A 172 -5.68 -2.18 -4.97
C THR A 172 -5.72 -0.68 -4.74
N VAL A 173 -6.83 -0.05 -5.07
CA VAL A 173 -7.06 1.38 -4.82
C VAL A 173 -8.24 1.52 -3.88
N VAL A 174 -8.01 2.17 -2.75
CA VAL A 174 -9.03 2.47 -1.74
C VAL A 174 -9.21 3.97 -1.66
N GLU A 175 -10.46 4.42 -1.69
CA GLU A 175 -10.80 5.86 -1.65
C GLU A 175 -10.18 6.65 -2.82
N ALA A 176 -10.42 6.18 -4.04
CA ALA A 176 -10.03 6.92 -5.23
C ALA A 176 -10.95 8.14 -5.42
N GLY A 177 -10.40 9.34 -5.22
CA GLY A 177 -11.10 10.61 -5.36
C GLY A 177 -10.98 11.24 -6.76
N SER A 178 -10.26 10.63 -7.69
CA SER A 178 -10.01 11.15 -9.05
C SER A 178 -9.98 10.02 -10.08
N SER A 179 -9.52 10.33 -11.29
CA SER A 179 -9.49 9.39 -12.40
C SER A 179 -8.46 8.29 -12.19
N VAL A 180 -8.82 7.06 -12.52
CA VAL A 180 -7.94 5.89 -12.46
C VAL A 180 -7.84 5.28 -13.84
N LYS A 181 -6.62 5.19 -14.38
CA LYS A 181 -6.32 4.42 -15.57
C LYS A 181 -5.32 3.32 -15.22
N ALA A 182 -5.72 2.07 -15.40
CA ALA A 182 -4.86 0.93 -15.15
C ALA A 182 -4.87 -0.05 -16.31
N ASP A 183 -3.68 -0.45 -16.74
CA ASP A 183 -3.43 -1.40 -17.79
C ASP A 183 -2.55 -2.53 -17.24
N SER A 184 -2.99 -3.81 -17.27
CA SER A 184 -2.21 -4.97 -16.85
C SER A 184 -2.33 -6.13 -17.84
N VAL A 185 -1.38 -7.05 -17.80
CA VAL A 185 -1.49 -8.31 -18.55
C VAL A 185 -2.10 -9.40 -17.67
N SER A 186 -1.59 -9.56 -16.45
CA SER A 186 -2.13 -10.52 -15.48
C SER A 186 -2.06 -9.92 -14.06
N GLY A 187 -3.03 -10.23 -13.27
CA GLY A 187 -3.20 -9.68 -11.93
C GLY A 187 -4.62 -9.15 -11.73
N SER A 188 -4.98 -8.98 -10.49
CA SER A 188 -6.31 -8.49 -10.11
C SER A 188 -6.29 -6.97 -9.92
N MET A 189 -7.38 -6.31 -10.26
CA MET A 189 -7.56 -4.89 -10.06
C MET A 189 -8.79 -4.64 -9.19
N ILE A 190 -8.58 -4.06 -8.03
CA ILE A 190 -9.65 -3.67 -7.11
C ILE A 190 -9.63 -2.15 -6.98
N VAL A 191 -10.72 -1.51 -7.36
CA VAL A 191 -10.85 -0.05 -7.26
C VAL A 191 -12.09 0.30 -6.47
N ASP A 192 -11.91 0.94 -5.35
CA ASP A 192 -12.96 1.46 -4.48
C ASP A 192 -12.98 3.00 -4.60
N LEU A 193 -14.11 3.54 -5.05
CA LEU A 193 -14.26 4.97 -5.24
C LEU A 193 -14.68 5.67 -3.96
N ASP A 194 -14.13 6.85 -3.71
CA ASP A 194 -14.53 7.70 -2.61
C ASP A 194 -16.00 8.17 -2.81
N PRO A 195 -16.87 8.05 -1.78
CA PRO A 195 -18.24 8.53 -1.86
C PRO A 195 -18.36 10.04 -2.12
N ALA A 196 -17.40 10.82 -1.68
CA ALA A 196 -17.34 12.27 -1.89
C ALA A 196 -16.75 12.67 -3.25
N SER A 197 -16.31 11.69 -4.04
CA SER A 197 -15.66 11.98 -5.32
C SER A 197 -16.60 12.62 -6.33
N ARG A 198 -16.04 13.55 -7.11
CA ARG A 198 -16.71 14.13 -8.28
C ARG A 198 -16.81 13.08 -9.39
N PRO A 199 -17.53 13.36 -10.50
CA PRO A 199 -17.55 12.47 -11.64
C PRO A 199 -16.12 12.07 -12.02
N THR A 200 -15.85 10.78 -11.98
CA THR A 200 -14.53 10.20 -12.21
C THR A 200 -14.47 9.46 -13.53
N ASN A 201 -13.29 9.42 -14.13
CA ASN A 201 -13.05 8.63 -15.32
C ASN A 201 -12.21 7.39 -14.97
N ILE A 202 -12.85 6.23 -14.95
CA ILE A 202 -12.22 4.94 -14.62
C ILE A 202 -12.03 4.14 -15.89
N VAL A 203 -10.78 3.82 -16.22
CA VAL A 203 -10.44 3.01 -17.39
C VAL A 203 -9.52 1.87 -16.94
N LEU A 204 -10.04 0.65 -16.93
CA LEU A 204 -9.29 -0.54 -16.54
C LEU A 204 -9.22 -1.51 -17.72
N ALA A 205 -8.01 -1.95 -18.07
CA ALA A 205 -7.78 -2.94 -19.10
C ALA A 205 -6.89 -4.07 -18.57
N ASN A 206 -7.35 -5.30 -18.74
CA ASN A 206 -6.60 -6.49 -18.33
C ASN A 206 -6.67 -7.56 -19.42
N VAL A 207 -5.69 -8.44 -19.48
CA VAL A 207 -5.78 -9.63 -20.35
C VAL A 207 -6.34 -10.80 -19.55
N SER A 208 -5.81 -11.05 -18.34
CA SER A 208 -6.29 -12.12 -17.46
C SER A 208 -6.25 -11.71 -16.00
N GLY A 209 -7.27 -12.05 -15.27
CA GLY A 209 -7.43 -11.68 -13.85
C GLY A 209 -8.81 -11.08 -13.56
N GLU A 210 -9.01 -10.71 -12.32
CA GLU A 210 -10.28 -10.16 -11.87
C GLU A 210 -10.23 -8.63 -11.84
N ILE A 211 -11.30 -7.99 -12.29
CA ILE A 211 -11.53 -6.56 -12.12
C ILE A 211 -12.75 -6.38 -11.21
N ALA A 212 -12.54 -5.84 -10.02
CA ALA A 212 -13.60 -5.52 -9.08
C ALA A 212 -13.65 -4.00 -8.87
N ILE A 213 -14.80 -3.39 -9.15
CA ILE A 213 -15.00 -1.95 -8.97
C ILE A 213 -16.13 -1.75 -7.98
N ARG A 214 -15.83 -1.07 -6.90
CA ARG A 214 -16.80 -0.70 -5.88
C ARG A 214 -17.18 0.75 -6.03
N LEU A 215 -18.47 0.96 -6.34
CA LEU A 215 -19.03 2.29 -6.56
C LEU A 215 -19.77 2.77 -5.31
N PRO A 216 -19.73 4.08 -5.00
CA PRO A 216 -20.53 4.67 -3.94
C PRO A 216 -22.01 4.59 -4.27
N HIS A 217 -22.85 4.85 -3.30
CA HIS A 217 -24.29 5.00 -3.50
C HIS A 217 -24.74 6.38 -3.00
N PRO A 218 -25.37 7.24 -3.83
CA PRO A 218 -25.70 7.02 -5.24
C PRO A 218 -24.47 7.07 -6.16
N ALA A 219 -24.43 6.23 -7.19
CA ALA A 219 -23.41 6.25 -8.21
C ALA A 219 -23.85 7.12 -9.40
N ASP A 220 -22.90 7.81 -10.02
CA ASP A 220 -23.17 8.69 -11.17
C ASP A 220 -22.12 8.47 -12.27
N ALA A 221 -22.39 7.51 -13.16
CA ALA A 221 -21.46 7.14 -14.23
C ALA A 221 -22.16 6.48 -15.43
N GLU A 222 -21.59 6.67 -16.61
CA GLU A 222 -21.85 5.83 -17.78
C GLU A 222 -20.94 4.61 -17.72
N VAL A 223 -21.52 3.42 -17.76
CA VAL A 223 -20.82 2.15 -17.52
C VAL A 223 -20.72 1.33 -18.79
N GLU A 224 -19.50 0.91 -19.13
CA GLU A 224 -19.19 -0.05 -20.18
C GLU A 224 -18.16 -1.07 -19.68
N ALA A 225 -18.57 -2.31 -19.44
CA ALA A 225 -17.66 -3.37 -19.04
C ALA A 225 -17.76 -4.57 -19.98
N ASN A 226 -16.63 -5.05 -20.50
CA ASN A 226 -16.57 -6.08 -21.54
C ASN A 226 -15.59 -7.19 -21.17
N THR A 227 -15.97 -8.44 -21.36
CA THR A 227 -15.05 -9.58 -21.33
C THR A 227 -15.25 -10.46 -22.56
N ALA A 228 -14.16 -10.95 -23.15
CA ALA A 228 -14.25 -11.85 -24.30
C ALA A 228 -14.51 -13.31 -23.85
N SER A 229 -13.94 -13.72 -22.71
CA SER A 229 -14.14 -15.08 -22.15
C SER A 229 -14.05 -15.00 -20.63
N GLY A 230 -15.19 -14.89 -19.99
CA GLY A 230 -15.21 -14.78 -18.53
C GLY A 230 -16.59 -14.53 -17.98
N THR A 231 -16.64 -14.08 -16.73
CA THR A 231 -17.91 -13.76 -16.07
C THR A 231 -18.03 -12.26 -15.83
N VAL A 232 -19.25 -11.76 -15.88
CA VAL A 232 -19.56 -10.41 -15.47
C VAL A 232 -20.68 -10.43 -14.46
N SER A 233 -20.59 -9.62 -13.41
CA SER A 233 -21.60 -9.46 -12.38
C SER A 233 -21.80 -7.98 -12.06
N SER A 234 -23.03 -7.62 -11.74
CA SER A 234 -23.39 -6.26 -11.33
C SER A 234 -24.36 -6.30 -10.18
N ALA A 235 -24.10 -5.49 -9.16
CA ALA A 235 -25.01 -5.24 -8.05
C ALA A 235 -26.02 -4.11 -8.33
N PHE A 236 -26.05 -3.57 -9.56
CA PHE A 236 -26.90 -2.44 -9.97
C PHE A 236 -27.97 -2.94 -10.94
N GLU A 237 -29.24 -2.68 -10.62
CA GLU A 237 -30.40 -3.10 -11.42
C GLU A 237 -30.54 -2.31 -12.74
N ASP A 238 -30.04 -1.07 -12.77
CA ASP A 238 -30.06 -0.18 -13.93
C ASP A 238 -29.08 -0.61 -15.04
N LEU A 239 -28.17 -1.54 -14.75
CA LEU A 239 -27.18 -2.01 -15.70
C LEU A 239 -27.64 -3.28 -16.39
N ARG A 240 -27.52 -3.30 -17.71
CA ARG A 240 -27.90 -4.45 -18.53
C ARG A 240 -26.69 -5.35 -18.77
N VAL A 241 -26.86 -6.61 -18.40
CA VAL A 241 -25.91 -7.67 -18.73
C VAL A 241 -26.36 -8.38 -20.00
N SER A 242 -25.53 -8.39 -21.03
CA SER A 242 -25.76 -9.09 -22.28
C SER A 242 -24.54 -9.94 -22.64
N GLY A 243 -24.76 -11.00 -23.46
CA GLY A 243 -23.64 -11.84 -23.88
C GLY A 243 -24.02 -12.74 -25.05
N GLN A 244 -23.04 -13.00 -25.92
CA GLN A 244 -23.12 -13.91 -27.04
C GLN A 244 -21.79 -14.64 -27.21
N TRP A 245 -21.82 -15.95 -27.50
CA TRP A 245 -20.63 -16.74 -27.86
C TRP A 245 -19.46 -16.70 -26.88
N GLY A 246 -19.74 -16.62 -25.56
CA GLY A 246 -18.73 -16.50 -24.50
C GLY A 246 -18.38 -15.07 -24.11
N ALA A 247 -18.50 -14.11 -25.00
CA ALA A 247 -18.32 -12.71 -24.68
C ALA A 247 -19.49 -12.16 -23.86
N LYS A 248 -19.21 -11.38 -22.83
CA LYS A 248 -20.20 -10.74 -21.96
C LYS A 248 -19.92 -9.25 -21.84
N ARG A 249 -21.01 -8.48 -21.72
CA ARG A 249 -20.94 -7.03 -21.61
C ARG A 249 -21.94 -6.54 -20.58
N ILE A 250 -21.53 -5.55 -19.81
CA ILE A 250 -22.39 -4.73 -18.96
C ILE A 250 -22.42 -3.33 -19.56
N THR A 251 -23.61 -2.78 -19.76
CA THR A 251 -23.80 -1.40 -20.22
C THR A 251 -24.96 -0.77 -19.51
N GLY A 252 -24.89 0.53 -19.31
CA GLY A 252 -25.97 1.31 -18.73
C GLY A 252 -25.48 2.62 -18.17
N ARG A 253 -26.40 3.31 -17.53
CA ARG A 253 -26.14 4.61 -16.91
C ARG A 253 -26.64 4.57 -15.47
N LEU A 254 -25.78 4.98 -14.58
CA LEU A 254 -26.09 5.18 -13.17
C LEU A 254 -26.23 6.69 -12.94
N GLY A 255 -27.31 7.10 -12.28
CA GLY A 255 -27.59 8.51 -12.03
C GLY A 255 -27.72 9.35 -13.31
N SER A 256 -27.10 10.51 -13.32
CA SER A 256 -27.07 11.41 -14.50
C SER A 256 -26.07 10.97 -15.58
N GLY A 257 -25.13 10.07 -15.24
CA GLY A 257 -24.08 9.57 -16.14
C GLY A 257 -22.97 10.59 -16.37
N SER A 258 -22.64 11.40 -15.38
CA SER A 258 -21.62 12.44 -15.51
C SER A 258 -20.19 11.89 -15.44
N GLY A 259 -19.97 10.73 -14.79
CA GLY A 259 -18.73 9.99 -14.82
C GLY A 259 -18.67 8.96 -15.94
N SER A 260 -17.49 8.37 -16.16
CA SER A 260 -17.28 7.31 -17.14
C SER A 260 -16.53 6.14 -16.50
N LEU A 261 -17.08 4.93 -16.65
CA LEU A 261 -16.46 3.70 -16.19
C LEU A 261 -16.33 2.74 -17.36
N LYS A 262 -15.08 2.44 -17.74
CA LYS A 262 -14.76 1.48 -18.78
C LYS A 262 -13.85 0.38 -18.23
N ALA A 263 -14.32 -0.86 -18.27
CA ALA A 263 -13.55 -2.03 -17.88
C ALA A 263 -13.49 -3.02 -19.05
N THR A 264 -12.31 -3.53 -19.38
CA THR A 264 -12.14 -4.50 -20.45
C THR A 264 -11.19 -5.60 -20.02
N THR A 265 -11.58 -6.84 -20.21
CA THR A 265 -10.70 -8.00 -20.04
C THR A 265 -10.86 -8.99 -21.19
N VAL A 266 -9.83 -9.77 -21.44
CA VAL A 266 -9.91 -10.84 -22.46
C VAL A 266 -10.37 -12.14 -21.81
N SER A 267 -9.71 -12.57 -20.74
CA SER A 267 -10.01 -13.83 -20.06
C SER A 267 -10.03 -13.60 -18.54
N GLY A 268 -11.10 -12.98 -18.06
CA GLY A 268 -11.20 -12.68 -16.65
C GLY A 268 -12.63 -12.28 -16.25
N SER A 269 -12.86 -12.12 -14.97
CA SER A 269 -14.13 -11.68 -14.42
C SER A 269 -14.15 -10.17 -14.19
N ILE A 270 -15.34 -9.58 -14.34
CA ILE A 270 -15.60 -8.18 -13.99
C ILE A 270 -16.75 -8.15 -13.01
N ALA A 271 -16.54 -7.56 -11.84
CA ALA A 271 -17.54 -7.38 -10.81
C ALA A 271 -17.74 -5.89 -10.52
N LEU A 272 -18.99 -5.42 -10.68
CA LEU A 272 -19.40 -4.09 -10.25
C LEU A 272 -20.18 -4.22 -8.95
N LEU A 273 -19.60 -3.71 -7.87
CA LEU A 273 -20.10 -3.86 -6.52
C LEU A 273 -20.64 -2.52 -6.00
N ARG A 274 -21.62 -2.60 -5.13
CA ARG A 274 -22.10 -1.44 -4.39
C ARG A 274 -21.32 -1.32 -3.08
N ARG A 275 -20.82 -0.11 -2.79
CA ARG A 275 -20.24 0.16 -1.47
C ARG A 275 -21.35 0.11 -0.42
N PRO A 276 -21.20 -0.64 0.68
CA PRO A 276 -22.15 -0.55 1.78
C PRO A 276 -22.20 0.88 2.30
N PRO A 277 -23.34 1.33 2.86
CA PRO A 277 -23.40 2.60 3.56
C PRO A 277 -22.31 2.63 4.63
N ALA A 278 -21.68 3.79 4.83
CA ALA A 278 -20.75 3.96 5.94
C ALA A 278 -21.54 3.69 7.25
N GLU A 279 -21.01 2.85 8.12
CA GLU A 279 -21.60 2.58 9.45
C GLU A 279 -21.39 3.77 10.42
N ASP A 280 -21.30 4.99 9.90
CA ASP A 280 -21.16 6.22 10.67
C ASP A 280 -22.49 6.95 10.82
N GLU A 281 -23.54 6.23 11.24
CA GLU A 281 -24.54 6.89 12.06
C GLU A 281 -24.12 6.68 13.52
N PRO A 282 -23.76 7.74 14.26
CA PRO A 282 -23.75 7.63 15.71
C PRO A 282 -25.11 7.10 16.11
N TRP A 283 -25.12 6.09 16.94
CA TRP A 283 -26.31 5.55 17.56
C TRP A 283 -27.20 6.69 18.02
N ASP A 284 -28.07 7.19 17.18
CA ASP A 284 -29.28 7.85 17.61
C ASP A 284 -30.13 6.80 18.32
N VAL A 285 -29.64 6.38 19.48
CA VAL A 285 -30.53 5.92 20.52
C VAL A 285 -31.36 7.16 20.83
N ALA A 286 -32.51 7.24 20.18
CA ALA A 286 -33.56 8.11 20.65
C ALA A 286 -33.60 7.90 22.16
N PRO A 287 -33.53 8.98 22.98
CA PRO A 287 -33.66 8.80 24.40
C PRO A 287 -35.02 8.11 24.60
N GLU A 288 -34.98 6.80 24.87
CA GLU A 288 -36.13 6.10 25.35
C GLU A 288 -36.59 6.91 26.54
N ASP A 289 -37.78 7.40 26.44
CA ASP A 289 -38.60 8.04 27.44
C ASP A 289 -38.30 7.39 28.80
N ILE A 290 -37.26 7.89 29.49
CA ILE A 290 -37.02 7.55 30.89
C ILE A 290 -38.11 8.27 31.59
N GLY A 291 -39.26 7.57 31.80
CA GLY A 291 -40.35 8.02 32.60
C GLY A 291 -39.81 8.57 33.94
N PRO A 292 -40.48 9.53 34.53
CA PRO A 292 -39.96 10.27 35.70
C PRO A 292 -39.54 9.29 36.78
N LEU A 293 -38.27 9.41 37.19
CA LEU A 293 -37.75 8.71 38.35
C LEU A 293 -38.69 9.03 39.53
N ILE A 294 -39.38 8.03 39.99
CA ILE A 294 -40.12 8.09 41.22
C ILE A 294 -39.10 8.35 42.33
N GLU A 295 -39.11 9.57 42.84
CA GLU A 295 -38.41 9.90 44.09
C GLU A 295 -39.04 9.08 45.21
N ASP A 296 -38.38 8.00 45.60
CA ASP A 296 -38.65 7.32 46.87
C ASP A 296 -38.18 8.21 48.01
N THR A 297 -39.11 8.92 48.57
CA THR A 297 -38.96 9.64 49.85
C THR A 297 -38.82 8.60 50.96
N PRO A 298 -37.71 8.56 51.73
CA PRO A 298 -37.60 7.65 52.86
C PRO A 298 -38.48 8.14 54.01
N PRO A 299 -39.20 7.26 54.71
CA PRO A 299 -39.93 7.65 55.90
C PRO A 299 -38.99 8.00 57.05
N ALA A 300 -39.28 9.14 57.66
CA ALA A 300 -38.61 9.63 58.86
C ALA A 300 -38.82 8.72 60.05
N GLY A 301 -37.77 8.43 60.80
CA GLY A 301 -37.84 8.13 62.22
C GLY A 301 -37.40 6.73 62.67
N ALA A 302 -36.20 6.65 63.18
CA ALA A 302 -35.85 6.12 64.50
C ALA A 302 -34.32 6.09 64.71
N GLU A 303 -33.95 6.71 65.78
CA GLU A 303 -32.61 6.90 66.32
C GLU A 303 -32.01 5.62 66.97
N PRO A 304 -30.80 5.66 67.58
CA PRO A 304 -29.70 4.79 67.18
C PRO A 304 -29.36 3.77 68.28
N ALA A 305 -28.64 2.73 67.92
CA ALA A 305 -27.93 1.91 68.91
C ALA A 305 -26.51 1.58 68.43
N ALA A 306 -25.60 1.99 69.26
CA ALA A 306 -24.15 1.87 69.19
C ALA A 306 -23.64 0.43 69.37
N GLN A 307 -22.33 0.33 69.09
CA GLN A 307 -21.36 -0.66 69.58
C GLN A 307 -21.25 -1.93 68.70
N THR A 308 -20.12 -2.44 68.30
CA THR A 308 -18.74 -2.45 68.77
C THR A 308 -17.88 -3.13 67.73
N ALA A 309 -16.72 -2.66 67.46
CA ALA A 309 -15.66 -3.44 66.87
C ALA A 309 -15.05 -4.43 67.94
N PRO A 310 -14.39 -5.49 67.59
CA PRO A 310 -12.93 -5.42 67.40
C PRO A 310 -12.35 -6.38 66.31
N ALA A 311 -11.38 -5.91 65.65
CA ALA A 311 -9.98 -6.33 65.56
C ALA A 311 -9.67 -7.85 65.59
N SER A 312 -8.98 -8.31 64.55
CA SER A 312 -7.60 -8.80 64.61
C SER A 312 -7.25 -9.80 63.50
N THR A 313 -6.24 -9.45 62.78
CA THR A 313 -5.24 -10.26 62.08
C THR A 313 -4.67 -11.38 62.96
N PRO A 314 -3.74 -12.33 62.52
CA PRO A 314 -3.17 -12.64 61.19
C PRO A 314 -2.83 -14.15 60.99
N ALA A 315 -2.08 -14.38 59.88
CA ALA A 315 -1.07 -15.44 59.68
C ALA A 315 -1.56 -16.89 59.40
N ASP A 316 -1.13 -17.58 58.43
CA ASP A 316 0.18 -18.21 58.22
C ASP A 316 0.11 -19.09 56.95
N GLY A 317 1.13 -19.11 56.13
CA GLY A 317 1.40 -20.22 55.23
C GLY A 317 1.97 -21.39 56.03
N PRO A 318 2.42 -22.46 55.51
CA PRO A 318 3.25 -22.65 54.33
C PRO A 318 3.18 -24.01 53.58
N ARG A 319 3.98 -24.09 52.52
CA ARG A 319 4.83 -25.21 52.09
C ARG A 319 4.29 -26.46 51.40
N ASN A 320 4.96 -26.64 50.25
CA ASN A 320 5.62 -27.86 49.74
C ASN A 320 4.76 -29.08 49.42
N ASP A 321 4.91 -29.63 48.25
CA ASP A 321 5.89 -30.70 48.03
C ASP A 321 6.00 -31.11 46.55
N SER A 322 7.19 -31.30 46.17
CA SER A 322 7.87 -32.06 45.17
C SER A 322 7.14 -33.29 44.60
N GLY A 323 7.36 -33.56 43.34
CA GLY A 323 7.04 -34.80 42.68
C GLY A 323 7.72 -34.91 41.32
N ASP A 324 8.99 -35.09 41.36
CA ASP A 324 9.88 -35.73 40.41
C ASP A 324 9.28 -37.03 39.84
N ASN A 325 9.37 -37.23 38.54
CA ASN A 325 9.66 -38.54 38.00
C ASN A 325 10.18 -38.48 36.55
N SER A 326 11.46 -38.61 36.44
CA SER A 326 12.25 -39.13 35.35
C SER A 326 11.91 -40.59 35.02
N VAL A 327 12.05 -40.98 33.75
CA VAL A 327 12.58 -42.25 33.19
C VAL A 327 12.54 -42.11 31.67
N SER A 328 13.64 -41.90 30.92
CA SER A 328 14.68 -42.83 30.41
C SER A 328 14.16 -43.93 29.46
N GLY A 329 14.83 -44.03 28.33
CA GLY A 329 14.88 -45.15 27.39
C GLY A 329 14.99 -44.65 25.96
N GLN A 330 16.18 -44.45 25.32
CA GLN A 330 17.10 -45.42 24.72
C GLN A 330 16.32 -46.47 23.87
N ASP A 331 16.60 -46.74 22.63
CA ASP A 331 17.82 -46.92 21.85
C ASP A 331 17.49 -47.33 20.41
N ASP A 332 18.47 -47.19 19.54
CA ASP A 332 18.82 -48.03 18.37
C ASP A 332 17.94 -47.90 17.12
N GLY A 333 18.47 -47.71 15.95
CA GLY A 333 19.72 -48.13 15.37
C GLY A 333 19.55 -48.22 13.86
N SER A 334 20.58 -47.83 13.21
CA SER A 334 21.28 -48.51 12.14
C SER A 334 20.79 -48.39 10.68
N THR A 335 21.61 -47.69 9.91
CA THR A 335 22.30 -48.14 8.67
C THR A 335 21.45 -48.65 7.50
N ASP A 336 21.56 -48.00 6.33
CA ASP A 336 22.39 -48.48 5.20
C ASP A 336 22.19 -47.59 3.96
N ASP A 337 23.27 -47.02 3.50
CA ASP A 337 23.60 -46.71 2.10
C ASP A 337 24.10 -48.04 1.47
N PRO A 338 24.23 -48.25 0.14
CA PRO A 338 24.48 -47.33 -0.96
C PRO A 338 23.97 -47.77 -2.36
N ALA A 339 24.42 -46.98 -3.35
CA ALA A 339 24.80 -47.35 -4.71
C ALA A 339 23.84 -47.09 -5.86
N ASP A 340 24.26 -46.13 -6.70
CA ASP A 340 24.76 -46.31 -8.08
C ASP A 340 23.72 -46.59 -9.18
N GLY A 341 23.79 -45.81 -10.23
CA GLY A 341 23.01 -46.00 -11.46
C GLY A 341 23.09 -44.87 -12.46
N THR A 342 24.27 -44.61 -12.92
CA THR A 342 24.59 -43.98 -14.22
C THR A 342 23.69 -44.47 -15.34
N THR A 343 23.10 -43.60 -16.15
CA THR A 343 23.04 -43.77 -17.61
C THR A 343 22.75 -42.45 -18.35
N ASP A 344 23.71 -42.10 -19.13
CA ASP A 344 23.76 -41.30 -20.34
C ASP A 344 22.62 -41.59 -21.33
N LYS A 345 22.10 -40.50 -21.98
CA LYS A 345 21.75 -40.44 -23.40
C LYS A 345 21.20 -39.06 -23.74
N LYS A 346 21.93 -38.23 -24.27
CA LYS A 346 22.27 -37.70 -25.60
C LYS A 346 21.17 -37.82 -26.69
N VAL A 347 20.93 -36.63 -27.34
CA VAL A 347 20.45 -36.35 -28.71
C VAL A 347 18.92 -36.29 -28.91
N LEU A 348 18.34 -35.17 -29.20
CA LEU A 348 18.27 -34.34 -30.43
C LEU A 348 17.76 -32.93 -30.08
#